data_f46b4d45b1aeff9cbbcd7801ba87cd4c
#
_entry.id   f46b4d45b1aeff9cbbcd7801ba87cd4c
#
_cell.length_a   1.000
_cell.length_b   1.000
_cell.length_c   1.000
_cell.angle_alpha   90.00
_cell.angle_beta   90.00
_cell.angle_gamma   90.00
#
_symmetry.space_group_name_H-M   'P 1'
#
loop_
_entity.id
_entity.type
_entity.pdbx_description
1 polymer ?
#
loop_
_entity_poly.entity_id
_entity_poly.type
_entity_poly.pdbx_seq_one_letter_code
_entity_poly.pdbx_strand_id
1 'polypeptide(L)'
;MNNMNDSFWLVKTADKKANIKGAAYLDMVLCNREGEINGKLWDYSELAHGVYQAGDLVKIRGSVTQFNGNDQLRIDKIRLVNDNDGVNVADFVPTAEYSGEMMLGQIMNIIAAVKDADLTQLTYALVKENEAKLLFWPAAFKLHHAIRGGLLYHTLSIIKIAESICGIYPAVDKDLLMCGIIVHDLCKIDEFDISPAGLAAGYSVKGELIGHLVMGAMKIESKARELYVNPEKAMLLQHMVISHHGEPDFGAAVRPMFLEAEILSQLDKLDATIYEITSAVSEVKEGEFTGRQWALDNRKLYNHGRKEVAVKANLE
;
A
#
# COMPACT_ATOMS: atom_id res chain seq x y z
N MET A 1 -10.79 -35.82 19.10
CA MET A 1 -10.54 -34.84 20.18
C MET A 1 -10.32 -33.50 19.47
N ASN A 2 -11.30 -32.59 19.56
CA ASN A 2 -11.13 -31.26 18.96
C ASN A 2 -10.05 -30.51 19.74
N ASN A 3 -8.87 -30.34 19.15
CA ASN A 3 -7.82 -29.54 19.75
C ASN A 3 -8.31 -28.08 19.80
N MET A 4 -8.68 -27.62 20.99
CA MET A 4 -8.85 -26.20 21.26
C MET A 4 -7.48 -25.56 21.33
N ASN A 5 -7.06 -24.92 20.25
CA ASN A 5 -5.79 -24.19 20.23
C ASN A 5 -6.08 -22.68 20.22
N ASP A 6 -5.24 -21.92 20.90
CA ASP A 6 -5.18 -20.48 20.74
C ASP A 6 -4.58 -20.19 19.35
N SER A 7 -5.24 -19.32 18.58
CA SER A 7 -4.81 -18.89 17.26
C SER A 7 -4.97 -17.39 17.12
N PHE A 8 -4.17 -16.80 16.23
CA PHE A 8 -4.18 -15.36 15.97
C PHE A 8 -4.76 -15.11 14.58
N TRP A 9 -5.60 -14.09 14.48
CA TRP A 9 -6.32 -13.76 13.27
C TRP A 9 -6.46 -12.25 13.09
N LEU A 10 -6.45 -11.80 11.85
CA LEU A 10 -6.87 -10.45 11.49
C LEU A 10 -8.36 -10.45 11.15
N VAL A 11 -9.11 -9.53 11.72
CA VAL A 11 -10.53 -9.34 11.42
C VAL A 11 -10.68 -8.60 10.11
N LYS A 12 -11.33 -9.21 9.10
CA LYS A 12 -11.73 -8.54 7.85
C LYS A 12 -13.10 -7.89 7.98
N THR A 13 -14.06 -8.60 8.61
CA THR A 13 -15.39 -8.06 8.94
C THR A 13 -15.83 -8.61 10.28
N ALA A 14 -16.69 -7.85 10.99
CA ALA A 14 -17.31 -8.27 12.24
C ALA A 14 -18.72 -7.68 12.32
N ASP A 15 -19.73 -8.49 12.03
CA ASP A 15 -21.12 -8.10 11.94
C ASP A 15 -21.93 -8.74 13.06
N LYS A 16 -22.62 -7.92 13.86
CA LYS A 16 -23.58 -8.39 14.85
C LYS A 16 -24.86 -8.82 14.16
N LYS A 17 -25.22 -10.09 14.32
CA LYS A 17 -26.44 -10.70 13.73
C LYS A 17 -27.28 -11.38 14.81
N ALA A 18 -28.50 -11.71 14.49
CA ALA A 18 -29.38 -12.53 15.33
C ALA A 18 -29.70 -13.86 14.65
N ASN A 19 -29.72 -14.93 15.43
CA ASN A 19 -30.17 -16.25 14.95
C ASN A 19 -31.72 -16.32 14.90
N ILE A 20 -32.26 -17.42 14.40
CA ILE A 20 -33.72 -17.64 14.25
C ILE A 20 -34.46 -17.51 15.58
N LYS A 21 -33.79 -17.73 16.71
CA LYS A 21 -34.38 -17.62 18.07
C LYS A 21 -34.19 -16.20 18.65
N GLY A 22 -33.64 -15.26 17.90
CA GLY A 22 -33.39 -13.89 18.35
C GLY A 22 -32.11 -13.69 19.19
N ALA A 23 -31.34 -14.76 19.45
CA ALA A 23 -30.09 -14.64 20.20
C ALA A 23 -28.99 -13.99 19.30
N ALA A 24 -28.29 -13.00 19.84
CA ALA A 24 -27.23 -12.28 19.12
C ALA A 24 -25.98 -13.15 18.97
N TYR A 25 -25.32 -13.04 17.83
CA TYR A 25 -23.99 -13.60 17.57
C TYR A 25 -23.15 -12.64 16.75
N LEU A 26 -21.84 -12.78 16.84
CA LEU A 26 -20.90 -12.05 15.99
C LEU A 26 -20.49 -12.96 14.83
N ASP A 27 -20.74 -12.49 13.61
CA ASP A 27 -20.34 -13.15 12.37
C ASP A 27 -19.10 -12.43 11.83
N MET A 28 -17.99 -13.15 11.73
CA MET A 28 -16.68 -12.57 11.41
C MET A 28 -16.09 -13.26 10.18
N VAL A 29 -15.44 -12.48 9.34
CA VAL A 29 -14.46 -13.00 8.38
C VAL A 29 -13.07 -12.73 8.96
N LEU A 30 -12.31 -13.79 9.15
CA LEU A 30 -10.99 -13.78 9.75
C LEU A 30 -9.97 -14.24 8.72
N CYS A 31 -8.77 -13.67 8.72
CA CYS A 31 -7.70 -14.11 7.83
C CYS A 31 -6.35 -14.21 8.54
N ASN A 32 -5.50 -15.05 7.98
CA ASN A 32 -4.07 -15.17 8.29
C ASN A 32 -3.31 -15.49 6.99
N ARG A 33 -2.02 -15.84 7.08
CA ARG A 33 -1.20 -16.22 5.89
C ARG A 33 -1.70 -17.47 5.16
N GLU A 34 -2.45 -18.33 5.83
CA GLU A 34 -2.93 -19.60 5.27
C GLU A 34 -4.25 -19.42 4.50
N GLY A 35 -4.97 -18.32 4.75
CA GLY A 35 -6.24 -18.02 4.07
C GLY A 35 -7.28 -17.36 4.97
N GLU A 36 -8.53 -17.46 4.53
CA GLU A 36 -9.69 -16.86 5.19
C GLU A 36 -10.59 -17.96 5.78
N ILE A 37 -11.20 -17.65 6.93
CA ILE A 37 -12.18 -18.50 7.57
C ILE A 37 -13.33 -17.65 8.11
N ASN A 38 -14.57 -18.16 7.99
CA ASN A 38 -15.70 -17.57 8.71
C ASN A 38 -15.68 -17.99 10.17
N GLY A 39 -15.73 -17.00 11.09
CA GLY A 39 -15.77 -17.21 12.54
C GLY A 39 -17.11 -16.80 13.12
N LYS A 40 -17.65 -17.61 14.05
CA LYS A 40 -18.88 -17.29 14.78
C LYS A 40 -18.69 -17.35 16.29
N LEU A 41 -18.99 -16.23 16.94
CA LEU A 41 -19.08 -16.11 18.39
C LEU A 41 -20.55 -16.03 18.77
N TRP A 42 -21.07 -17.15 19.32
CA TRP A 42 -22.46 -17.28 19.74
C TRP A 42 -22.69 -16.57 21.07
N ASP A 43 -23.96 -16.21 21.34
CA ASP A 43 -24.38 -15.51 22.56
C ASP A 43 -23.57 -14.21 22.81
N TYR A 44 -23.28 -13.51 21.74
CA TYR A 44 -22.45 -12.30 21.77
C TYR A 44 -23.13 -11.13 22.49
N SER A 45 -22.38 -10.51 23.39
CA SER A 45 -22.72 -9.18 23.92
C SER A 45 -21.46 -8.32 23.99
N GLU A 46 -21.57 -7.05 23.65
CA GLU A 46 -20.44 -6.08 23.65
C GLU A 46 -19.82 -5.93 25.04
N LEU A 47 -20.67 -6.02 26.10
CA LEU A 47 -20.20 -5.89 27.47
C LEU A 47 -19.33 -7.08 27.92
N ALA A 48 -19.65 -8.29 27.47
CA ALA A 48 -18.91 -9.49 27.86
C ALA A 48 -17.74 -9.82 26.98
N HIS A 49 -17.81 -9.48 25.68
CA HIS A 49 -16.86 -9.94 24.68
C HIS A 49 -16.05 -8.81 24.05
N GLY A 50 -16.43 -7.53 24.29
CA GLY A 50 -15.82 -6.38 23.61
C GLY A 50 -16.41 -6.10 22.23
N VAL A 51 -15.88 -5.08 21.56
CA VAL A 51 -16.24 -4.67 20.19
C VAL A 51 -15.05 -4.94 19.30
N TYR A 52 -15.31 -5.48 18.11
CA TYR A 52 -14.29 -5.82 17.11
C TYR A 52 -14.66 -5.19 15.78
N GLN A 53 -13.64 -4.73 15.06
CA GLN A 53 -13.79 -4.08 13.75
C GLN A 53 -12.76 -4.60 12.75
N ALA A 54 -12.97 -4.30 11.48
CA ALA A 54 -12.00 -4.63 10.43
C ALA A 54 -10.62 -4.05 10.75
N GLY A 55 -9.58 -4.88 10.61
CA GLY A 55 -8.20 -4.53 10.92
C GLY A 55 -7.75 -4.84 12.34
N ASP A 56 -8.64 -5.25 13.24
CA ASP A 56 -8.25 -5.71 14.57
C ASP A 56 -7.48 -7.03 14.49
N LEU A 57 -6.38 -7.12 15.24
CA LEU A 57 -5.68 -8.39 15.46
C LEU A 57 -6.24 -9.03 16.73
N VAL A 58 -6.73 -10.26 16.60
CA VAL A 58 -7.41 -10.95 17.69
C VAL A 58 -6.74 -12.30 18.00
N LYS A 59 -6.72 -12.62 19.29
CA LYS A 59 -6.40 -13.96 19.77
C LYS A 59 -7.71 -14.69 20.03
N ILE A 60 -7.88 -15.83 19.38
CA ILE A 60 -9.09 -16.66 19.44
C ILE A 60 -8.74 -18.01 20.00
N ARG A 61 -9.58 -18.47 20.93
CA ARG A 61 -9.68 -19.88 21.32
C ARG A 61 -10.97 -20.44 20.76
N GLY A 62 -10.87 -21.49 19.97
CA GLY A 62 -12.03 -22.08 19.30
C GLY A 62 -11.72 -23.41 18.63
N SER A 63 -12.66 -23.89 17.85
CA SER A 63 -12.54 -25.14 17.10
C SER A 63 -13.08 -24.96 15.68
N VAL A 64 -12.40 -25.53 14.71
CA VAL A 64 -12.87 -25.57 13.33
C VAL A 64 -13.93 -26.67 13.21
N THR A 65 -15.06 -26.31 12.62
CA THR A 65 -16.20 -27.20 12.36
C THR A 65 -16.58 -27.09 10.87
N GLN A 66 -17.20 -28.12 10.33
CA GLN A 66 -17.72 -28.08 8.96
C GLN A 66 -19.18 -27.62 8.96
N PHE A 67 -19.49 -26.62 8.14
CA PHE A 67 -20.85 -26.14 7.91
C PHE A 67 -21.10 -25.94 6.39
N ASN A 68 -22.09 -26.66 5.85
CA ASN A 68 -22.39 -26.65 4.41
C ASN A 68 -21.18 -26.92 3.50
N GLY A 69 -20.27 -27.81 3.93
CA GLY A 69 -19.08 -28.17 3.17
C GLY A 69 -17.91 -27.20 3.28
N ASN A 70 -18.03 -26.11 4.05
CA ASN A 70 -16.97 -25.15 4.30
C ASN A 70 -16.51 -25.22 5.77
N ASP A 71 -15.23 -24.93 5.99
CA ASP A 71 -14.68 -24.78 7.32
C ASP A 71 -15.21 -23.51 7.97
N GLN A 72 -15.62 -23.61 9.24
CA GLN A 72 -16.09 -22.50 10.05
C GLN A 72 -15.45 -22.58 11.43
N LEU A 73 -14.90 -21.47 11.92
CA LEU A 73 -14.32 -21.35 13.24
C LEU A 73 -15.42 -21.03 14.27
N ARG A 74 -15.73 -21.98 15.13
CA ARG A 74 -16.53 -21.71 16.33
C ARG A 74 -15.64 -21.05 17.36
N ILE A 75 -15.97 -19.81 17.71
CA ILE A 75 -15.21 -19.00 18.66
C ILE A 75 -15.78 -19.23 20.06
N ASP A 76 -14.94 -19.67 20.99
CA ASP A 76 -15.31 -19.85 22.41
C ASP A 76 -14.81 -18.68 23.26
N LYS A 77 -13.62 -18.11 22.93
CA LYS A 77 -13.07 -16.91 23.55
C LYS A 77 -12.37 -16.07 22.50
N ILE A 78 -12.48 -14.76 22.63
CA ILE A 78 -11.82 -13.79 21.77
C ILE A 78 -11.36 -12.58 22.58
N ARG A 79 -10.22 -12.02 22.25
CA ARG A 79 -9.72 -10.73 22.74
C ARG A 79 -8.81 -10.07 21.71
N LEU A 80 -8.63 -8.77 21.83
CA LEU A 80 -7.58 -8.08 21.08
C LEU A 80 -6.21 -8.61 21.48
N VAL A 81 -5.30 -8.63 20.51
CA VAL A 81 -3.87 -8.89 20.74
C VAL A 81 -3.27 -7.74 21.53
N ASN A 82 -2.31 -8.05 22.38
CA ASN A 82 -1.50 -7.09 23.13
C ASN A 82 0.00 -7.39 22.97
N ASP A 83 0.86 -6.48 23.45
CA ASP A 83 2.30 -6.55 23.29
C ASP A 83 2.94 -7.86 23.80
N ASN A 84 2.32 -8.51 24.80
CA ASN A 84 2.82 -9.77 25.37
C ASN A 84 2.54 -10.99 24.47
N ASP A 85 1.71 -10.87 23.45
CA ASP A 85 1.39 -11.98 22.54
C ASP A 85 2.52 -12.22 21.50
N GLY A 86 3.41 -11.24 21.28
CA GLY A 86 4.58 -11.40 20.42
C GLY A 86 4.26 -11.62 18.93
N VAL A 87 3.08 -11.16 18.46
CA VAL A 87 2.65 -11.25 17.06
C VAL A 87 2.67 -9.87 16.41
N ASN A 88 3.10 -9.82 15.15
CA ASN A 88 3.14 -8.61 14.35
C ASN A 88 2.00 -8.61 13.32
N VAL A 89 1.37 -7.46 13.11
CA VAL A 89 0.34 -7.28 12.06
C VAL A 89 0.87 -7.69 10.68
N ALA A 90 2.14 -7.43 10.40
CA ALA A 90 2.81 -7.84 9.17
C ALA A 90 2.76 -9.35 8.90
N ASP A 91 2.51 -10.18 9.93
CA ASP A 91 2.37 -11.64 9.79
C ASP A 91 1.01 -12.05 9.22
N PHE A 92 0.05 -11.14 9.17
CA PHE A 92 -1.35 -11.43 8.81
C PHE A 92 -1.82 -10.72 7.53
N VAL A 93 -1.05 -9.77 7.02
CA VAL A 93 -1.39 -9.01 5.82
C VAL A 93 -0.22 -9.02 4.82
N PRO A 94 -0.51 -8.90 3.52
CA PRO A 94 0.53 -8.64 2.54
C PRO A 94 1.35 -7.42 2.95
N THR A 95 2.66 -7.58 3.07
CA THR A 95 3.58 -6.55 3.58
C THR A 95 4.81 -6.49 2.67
N ALA A 96 5.36 -5.30 2.48
CA ALA A 96 6.62 -5.11 1.77
C ALA A 96 7.74 -5.93 2.42
N GLU A 97 8.68 -6.44 1.62
CA GLU A 97 9.78 -7.31 2.08
C GLU A 97 10.73 -6.59 3.05
N TYR A 98 10.83 -5.26 2.91
CA TYR A 98 11.71 -4.41 3.74
C TYR A 98 10.89 -3.66 4.79
N SER A 99 11.49 -3.41 5.97
CA SER A 99 10.81 -2.64 7.01
C SER A 99 10.61 -1.17 6.60
N GLY A 100 9.52 -0.55 7.08
CA GLY A 100 9.24 0.86 6.80
C GLY A 100 10.38 1.77 7.27
N GLU A 101 11.01 1.47 8.41
CA GLU A 101 12.13 2.23 8.96
C GLU A 101 13.35 2.18 8.04
N MET A 102 13.69 0.99 7.50
CA MET A 102 14.80 0.84 6.57
C MET A 102 14.53 1.61 5.28
N MET A 103 13.33 1.45 4.72
CA MET A 103 12.93 2.14 3.48
C MET A 103 12.92 3.66 3.66
N LEU A 104 12.34 4.16 4.74
CA LEU A 104 12.35 5.60 5.05
C LEU A 104 13.77 6.12 5.27
N GLY A 105 14.63 5.37 5.95
CA GLY A 105 16.04 5.70 6.12
C GLY A 105 16.77 5.88 4.79
N GLN A 106 16.50 5.01 3.79
CA GLN A 106 17.04 5.17 2.44
C GLN A 106 16.52 6.45 1.75
N ILE A 107 15.22 6.73 1.82
CA ILE A 107 14.64 7.99 1.30
C ILE A 107 15.30 9.21 1.93
N MET A 108 15.49 9.22 3.24
CA MET A 108 16.14 10.34 3.94
C MET A 108 17.60 10.52 3.52
N ASN A 109 18.34 9.44 3.26
CA ASN A 109 19.70 9.50 2.74
C ASN A 109 19.75 10.06 1.31
N ILE A 110 18.78 9.71 0.47
CA ILE A 110 18.66 10.26 -0.90
C ILE A 110 18.39 11.76 -0.85
N ILE A 111 17.45 12.21 0.00
CA ILE A 111 17.17 13.64 0.21
C ILE A 111 18.43 14.38 0.69
N ALA A 112 19.19 13.80 1.61
CA ALA A 112 20.42 14.40 2.10
C ALA A 112 21.54 14.48 1.05
N ALA A 113 21.49 13.67 -0.01
CA ALA A 113 22.44 13.69 -1.13
C ALA A 113 22.07 14.68 -2.24
N VAL A 114 20.85 15.25 -2.23
CA VAL A 114 20.40 16.31 -3.15
C VAL A 114 21.23 17.57 -2.89
N LYS A 115 21.76 18.19 -3.96
CA LYS A 115 22.62 19.37 -3.87
C LYS A 115 21.84 20.69 -3.87
N ASP A 116 20.67 20.69 -4.49
CA ASP A 116 19.80 21.86 -4.52
C ASP A 116 19.13 22.07 -3.16
N ALA A 117 19.49 23.17 -2.49
CA ALA A 117 19.02 23.45 -1.12
C ALA A 117 17.51 23.65 -1.01
N ASP A 118 16.87 24.26 -2.00
CA ASP A 118 15.43 24.48 -2.04
C ASP A 118 14.66 23.17 -2.17
N LEU A 119 15.09 22.32 -3.13
CA LEU A 119 14.50 21.00 -3.36
C LEU A 119 14.69 20.09 -2.13
N THR A 120 15.90 20.10 -1.54
CA THR A 120 16.19 19.35 -0.30
C THR A 120 15.28 19.77 0.83
N GLN A 121 15.19 21.08 1.13
CA GLN A 121 14.40 21.60 2.24
C GLN A 121 12.92 21.28 2.07
N LEU A 122 12.37 21.48 0.86
CA LEU A 122 10.96 21.23 0.56
C LEU A 122 10.62 19.74 0.68
N THR A 123 11.40 18.89 0.03
CA THR A 123 11.17 17.44 0.03
C THR A 123 11.32 16.85 1.42
N TYR A 124 12.36 17.27 2.16
CA TYR A 124 12.57 16.86 3.55
C TYR A 124 11.35 17.21 4.44
N ALA A 125 10.87 18.44 4.36
CA ALA A 125 9.75 18.90 5.19
C ALA A 125 8.47 18.09 4.89
N LEU A 126 8.17 17.87 3.60
CA LEU A 126 7.01 17.08 3.17
C LEU A 126 7.07 15.64 3.64
N VAL A 127 8.22 14.99 3.55
CA VAL A 127 8.41 13.61 4.03
C VAL A 127 8.35 13.54 5.55
N LYS A 128 9.00 14.47 6.26
CA LYS A 128 9.07 14.49 7.71
C LYS A 128 7.71 14.67 8.38
N GLU A 129 6.84 15.49 7.81
CA GLU A 129 5.45 15.66 8.30
C GLU A 129 4.63 14.37 8.25
N ASN A 130 5.00 13.43 7.39
CA ASN A 130 4.27 12.20 7.15
C ASN A 130 5.03 10.95 7.63
N GLU A 131 6.17 11.11 8.28
CA GLU A 131 7.12 10.06 8.65
C GLU A 131 6.45 8.84 9.29
N ALA A 132 5.63 9.04 10.31
CA ALA A 132 4.99 7.95 11.04
C ALA A 132 4.02 7.12 10.18
N LYS A 133 3.31 7.78 9.25
CA LYS A 133 2.37 7.11 8.35
C LYS A 133 3.09 6.38 7.22
N LEU A 134 4.15 6.97 6.69
CA LEU A 134 4.93 6.39 5.59
C LEU A 134 5.44 4.98 5.89
N LEU A 135 5.75 4.67 7.15
CA LEU A 135 6.28 3.37 7.56
C LEU A 135 5.39 2.18 7.15
N PHE A 136 4.10 2.40 6.93
CA PHE A 136 3.18 1.31 6.65
C PHE A 136 2.10 1.64 5.60
N TRP A 137 2.14 2.81 4.95
CA TRP A 137 1.12 3.22 4.01
C TRP A 137 1.17 2.42 2.71
N PRO A 138 0.02 1.96 2.17
CA PRO A 138 -0.03 1.28 0.88
C PRO A 138 0.08 2.28 -0.28
N ALA A 139 0.56 1.83 -1.44
CA ALA A 139 0.63 2.66 -2.63
C ALA A 139 -0.70 2.73 -3.41
N ALA A 140 -1.59 1.76 -3.22
CA ALA A 140 -2.86 1.70 -3.94
C ALA A 140 -3.95 1.04 -3.10
N PHE A 141 -5.21 1.21 -3.51
CA PHE A 141 -6.36 0.53 -2.88
C PHE A 141 -6.46 -0.95 -3.27
N LYS A 142 -6.22 -1.30 -4.54
CA LYS A 142 -6.44 -2.66 -5.08
C LYS A 142 -5.39 -3.13 -6.08
N LEU A 143 -4.57 -2.24 -6.60
CA LEU A 143 -3.63 -2.52 -7.68
C LEU A 143 -2.20 -2.75 -7.15
N HIS A 144 -1.20 -2.36 -7.95
CA HIS A 144 0.21 -2.51 -7.61
C HIS A 144 0.53 -1.95 -6.22
N HIS A 145 1.32 -2.70 -5.45
CA HIS A 145 1.77 -2.32 -4.11
C HIS A 145 0.63 -1.97 -3.12
N ALA A 146 -0.58 -2.55 -3.28
CA ALA A 146 -1.69 -2.46 -2.32
C ALA A 146 -1.40 -3.31 -1.07
N ILE A 147 -0.21 -3.16 -0.53
CA ILE A 147 0.35 -3.90 0.61
C ILE A 147 0.83 -2.92 1.68
N ARG A 148 0.95 -3.38 2.91
CA ARG A 148 1.51 -2.61 4.01
C ARG A 148 2.95 -2.18 3.70
N GLY A 149 3.25 -0.86 3.78
CA GLY A 149 4.55 -0.29 3.41
C GLY A 149 4.77 -0.15 1.91
N GLY A 150 3.72 -0.41 1.09
CA GLY A 150 3.80 -0.39 -0.37
C GLY A 150 4.20 0.96 -0.96
N LEU A 151 3.83 2.07 -0.33
CA LEU A 151 4.14 3.41 -0.82
C LEU A 151 5.66 3.69 -0.84
N LEU A 152 6.36 3.40 0.25
CA LEU A 152 7.83 3.53 0.30
C LEU A 152 8.51 2.51 -0.63
N TYR A 153 7.98 1.30 -0.69
CA TYR A 153 8.52 0.25 -1.55
C TYR A 153 8.48 0.64 -3.03
N HIS A 154 7.32 1.11 -3.51
CA HIS A 154 7.13 1.66 -4.85
C HIS A 154 8.07 2.83 -5.13
N THR A 155 8.10 3.83 -4.24
CA THR A 155 8.97 5.00 -4.39
C THR A 155 10.44 4.60 -4.54
N LEU A 156 10.94 3.68 -3.71
CA LEU A 156 12.34 3.21 -3.79
C LEU A 156 12.61 2.38 -5.04
N SER A 157 11.66 1.55 -5.50
CA SER A 157 11.79 0.80 -6.75
C SER A 157 12.00 1.74 -7.93
N ILE A 158 11.21 2.80 -8.03
CA ILE A 158 11.35 3.84 -9.05
C ILE A 158 12.71 4.54 -8.94
N ILE A 159 13.13 4.93 -7.73
CA ILE A 159 14.41 5.59 -7.50
C ILE A 159 15.59 4.74 -8.00
N LYS A 160 15.62 3.44 -7.72
CA LYS A 160 16.69 2.53 -8.16
C LYS A 160 16.82 2.51 -9.69
N ILE A 161 15.70 2.52 -10.40
CA ILE A 161 15.71 2.59 -11.86
C ILE A 161 16.18 3.98 -12.33
N ALA A 162 15.66 5.04 -11.71
CA ALA A 162 16.01 6.42 -12.04
C ALA A 162 17.51 6.73 -11.84
N GLU A 163 18.16 6.17 -10.81
CA GLU A 163 19.60 6.29 -10.60
C GLU A 163 20.40 5.75 -11.80
N SER A 164 19.97 4.62 -12.37
CA SER A 164 20.60 4.05 -13.57
C SER A 164 20.41 4.96 -14.79
N ILE A 165 19.23 5.56 -14.95
CA ILE A 165 18.94 6.51 -16.03
C ILE A 165 19.82 7.76 -15.90
N CYS A 166 19.93 8.35 -14.70
CA CYS A 166 20.80 9.49 -14.46
C CYS A 166 22.29 9.18 -14.77
N GLY A 167 22.72 7.94 -14.52
CA GLY A 167 24.06 7.49 -14.86
C GLY A 167 24.34 7.40 -16.38
N ILE A 168 23.29 7.16 -17.17
CA ILE A 168 23.38 7.02 -18.63
C ILE A 168 23.16 8.37 -19.35
N TYR A 169 22.23 9.18 -18.85
CA TYR A 169 21.80 10.43 -19.51
C TYR A 169 22.20 11.67 -18.67
N PRO A 170 23.34 12.31 -18.96
CA PRO A 170 23.82 13.48 -18.20
C PRO A 170 22.92 14.72 -18.29
N ALA A 171 21.99 14.76 -19.24
CA ALA A 171 21.04 15.86 -19.39
C ALA A 171 19.91 15.84 -18.35
N VAL A 172 19.75 14.75 -17.60
CA VAL A 172 18.73 14.63 -16.57
C VAL A 172 19.19 15.37 -15.31
N ASP A 173 18.35 16.27 -14.82
CA ASP A 173 18.53 16.87 -13.50
C ASP A 173 18.18 15.83 -12.41
N LYS A 174 19.23 15.20 -11.87
CA LYS A 174 19.10 14.16 -10.87
C LYS A 174 18.40 14.67 -9.61
N ASP A 175 18.70 15.89 -9.16
CA ASP A 175 18.13 16.44 -7.92
C ASP A 175 16.64 16.64 -8.08
N LEU A 176 16.19 17.23 -9.19
CA LEU A 176 14.77 17.43 -9.50
C LEU A 176 14.05 16.09 -9.66
N LEU A 177 14.62 15.13 -10.39
CA LEU A 177 14.02 13.82 -10.61
C LEU A 177 13.84 13.06 -9.31
N MET A 178 14.87 12.99 -8.44
CA MET A 178 14.77 12.27 -7.15
C MET A 178 13.72 12.90 -6.24
N CYS A 179 13.70 14.23 -6.13
CA CYS A 179 12.70 14.94 -5.34
C CYS A 179 11.29 14.73 -5.89
N GLY A 180 11.11 14.80 -7.22
CA GLY A 180 9.84 14.53 -7.88
C GLY A 180 9.32 13.12 -7.59
N ILE A 181 10.18 12.10 -7.72
CA ILE A 181 9.83 10.71 -7.40
C ILE A 181 9.41 10.57 -5.91
N ILE A 182 10.13 11.20 -4.98
CA ILE A 182 9.83 11.08 -3.56
C ILE A 182 8.46 11.67 -3.22
N VAL A 183 8.04 12.75 -3.88
CA VAL A 183 6.81 13.48 -3.51
C VAL A 183 5.60 13.14 -4.39
N HIS A 184 5.77 12.44 -5.53
CA HIS A 184 4.69 12.27 -6.52
C HIS A 184 3.41 11.67 -5.93
N ASP A 185 3.55 10.67 -5.11
CA ASP A 185 2.48 9.88 -4.50
C ASP A 185 2.26 10.17 -3.01
N LEU A 186 2.98 11.10 -2.43
CA LEU A 186 2.97 11.36 -0.99
C LEU A 186 1.57 11.66 -0.44
N CYS A 187 0.72 12.32 -1.22
CA CYS A 187 -0.64 12.65 -0.82
C CYS A 187 -1.64 11.48 -0.88
N LYS A 188 -1.24 10.28 -1.29
CA LYS A 188 -2.01 9.05 -1.03
C LYS A 188 -2.23 8.81 0.46
N ILE A 189 -1.40 9.41 1.32
CA ILE A 189 -1.59 9.45 2.79
C ILE A 189 -2.88 10.18 3.21
N ASP A 190 -3.31 11.15 2.43
CA ASP A 190 -4.55 11.90 2.66
C ASP A 190 -5.71 11.38 1.78
N GLU A 191 -5.39 10.61 0.74
CA GLU A 191 -6.36 10.06 -0.22
C GLU A 191 -7.06 8.81 0.32
N PHE A 192 -6.34 7.93 1.02
CA PHE A 192 -6.90 6.68 1.52
C PHE A 192 -7.23 6.73 3.01
N ASP A 193 -8.39 6.17 3.35
CA ASP A 193 -8.63 5.65 4.69
C ASP A 193 -7.98 4.28 4.80
N ILE A 194 -7.26 4.03 5.91
CA ILE A 194 -6.60 2.75 6.12
C ILE A 194 -7.13 2.03 7.35
N SER A 195 -7.13 0.71 7.26
CA SER A 195 -7.42 -0.15 8.41
C SER A 195 -6.27 -0.09 9.44
N PRO A 196 -6.50 -0.48 10.70
CA PRO A 196 -5.44 -0.62 11.69
C PRO A 196 -4.30 -1.55 11.24
N ALA A 197 -4.57 -2.46 10.31
CA ALA A 197 -3.57 -3.33 9.70
C ALA A 197 -2.65 -2.66 8.67
N GLY A 198 -2.92 -1.40 8.30
CA GLY A 198 -2.13 -0.66 7.32
C GLY A 198 -2.44 -1.01 5.87
N LEU A 199 -3.64 -1.53 5.59
CA LEU A 199 -4.17 -1.73 4.24
C LEU A 199 -5.22 -0.68 3.94
N ALA A 200 -5.33 -0.26 2.68
CA ALA A 200 -6.36 0.67 2.26
C ALA A 200 -7.76 0.06 2.47
N ALA A 201 -8.62 0.77 3.18
CA ALA A 201 -10.00 0.39 3.46
C ALA A 201 -11.00 1.10 2.53
N GLY A 202 -10.60 2.22 1.94
CA GLY A 202 -11.40 3.02 1.03
C GLY A 202 -10.71 4.34 0.70
N TYR A 203 -11.40 5.18 -0.04
CA TYR A 203 -11.00 6.56 -0.25
C TYR A 203 -11.58 7.44 0.84
N SER A 204 -10.80 8.39 1.35
CA SER A 204 -11.32 9.46 2.20
C SER A 204 -12.25 10.37 1.40
N VAL A 205 -13.08 11.15 2.09
CA VAL A 205 -13.93 12.15 1.41
C VAL A 205 -13.07 13.12 0.57
N LYS A 206 -11.89 13.48 1.06
CA LYS A 206 -10.93 14.31 0.34
C LYS A 206 -10.35 13.61 -0.88
N GLY A 207 -10.04 12.32 -0.72
CA GLY A 207 -9.54 11.46 -1.79
C GLY A 207 -10.51 11.36 -2.95
N GLU A 208 -11.77 11.09 -2.66
CA GLU A 208 -12.84 11.01 -3.68
C GLU A 208 -13.09 12.34 -4.41
N LEU A 209 -13.05 13.47 -3.71
CA LEU A 209 -13.41 14.76 -4.27
C LEU A 209 -12.25 15.48 -4.97
N ILE A 210 -11.01 15.27 -4.54
CA ILE A 210 -9.85 16.06 -4.99
C ILE A 210 -8.77 15.18 -5.62
N GLY A 211 -8.51 13.99 -5.05
CA GLY A 211 -7.45 13.07 -5.47
C GLY A 211 -6.04 13.53 -5.09
N HIS A 212 -5.09 12.57 -5.02
CA HIS A 212 -3.71 12.83 -4.54
C HIS A 212 -2.92 13.77 -5.46
N LEU A 213 -3.16 13.79 -6.77
CA LEU A 213 -2.48 14.68 -7.71
C LEU A 213 -2.66 16.15 -7.33
N VAL A 214 -3.92 16.56 -7.19
CA VAL A 214 -4.25 17.94 -6.86
C VAL A 214 -3.86 18.28 -5.43
N MET A 215 -4.14 17.37 -4.47
CA MET A 215 -3.72 17.55 -3.07
C MET A 215 -2.21 17.67 -2.95
N GLY A 216 -1.44 16.90 -3.72
CA GLY A 216 0.02 16.94 -3.77
C GLY A 216 0.53 18.30 -4.24
N ALA A 217 0.00 18.80 -5.35
CA ALA A 217 0.36 20.12 -5.87
C ALA A 217 0.03 21.24 -4.87
N MET A 218 -1.15 21.18 -4.22
CA MET A 218 -1.54 22.15 -3.19
C MET A 218 -0.60 22.10 -1.96
N LYS A 219 -0.20 20.91 -1.54
CA LYS A 219 0.67 20.71 -0.37
C LYS A 219 2.08 21.22 -0.66
N ILE A 220 2.61 20.97 -1.86
CA ILE A 220 3.89 21.51 -2.32
C ILE A 220 3.86 23.03 -2.31
N GLU A 221 2.83 23.66 -2.90
CA GLU A 221 2.67 25.11 -2.94
C GLU A 221 2.64 25.73 -1.53
N SER A 222 1.82 25.16 -0.64
CA SER A 222 1.69 25.65 0.73
C SER A 222 3.01 25.57 1.47
N LYS A 223 3.72 24.42 1.36
CA LYS A 223 4.98 24.21 2.06
C LYS A 223 6.12 25.05 1.46
N ALA A 224 6.17 25.22 0.15
CA ALA A 224 7.14 26.05 -0.52
C ALA A 224 7.04 27.52 -0.09
N ARG A 225 5.82 28.05 0.07
CA ARG A 225 5.59 29.41 0.61
C ARG A 225 6.03 29.54 2.06
N GLU A 226 5.70 28.54 2.90
CA GLU A 226 6.11 28.52 4.30
C GLU A 226 7.64 28.56 4.45
N LEU A 227 8.35 27.83 3.60
CA LEU A 227 9.80 27.69 3.63
C LEU A 227 10.56 28.70 2.75
N TYR A 228 9.85 29.60 2.07
CA TYR A 228 10.43 30.58 1.14
C TYR A 228 11.27 29.95 0.01
N VAL A 229 10.85 28.77 -0.46
CA VAL A 229 11.47 28.07 -1.58
C VAL A 229 11.27 28.84 -2.88
N ASN A 230 12.22 28.77 -3.80
CA ASN A 230 12.12 29.38 -5.13
C ASN A 230 10.81 28.91 -5.83
N PRO A 231 9.93 29.83 -6.25
CA PRO A 231 8.63 29.50 -6.83
C PRO A 231 8.73 28.64 -8.10
N GLU A 232 9.77 28.82 -8.92
CA GLU A 232 9.97 28.02 -10.14
C GLU A 232 10.25 26.55 -9.79
N LYS A 233 11.09 26.28 -8.79
CA LYS A 233 11.38 24.92 -8.34
C LYS A 233 10.14 24.23 -7.72
N ALA A 234 9.36 24.98 -6.96
CA ALA A 234 8.07 24.48 -6.44
C ALA A 234 7.11 24.14 -7.58
N MET A 235 7.00 25.01 -8.60
CA MET A 235 6.17 24.79 -9.78
C MET A 235 6.61 23.56 -10.58
N LEU A 236 7.91 23.31 -10.74
CA LEU A 236 8.42 22.12 -11.40
C LEU A 236 8.00 20.84 -10.65
N LEU A 237 8.14 20.80 -9.33
CA LEU A 237 7.68 19.65 -8.53
C LEU A 237 6.14 19.48 -8.59
N GLN A 238 5.38 20.58 -8.55
CA GLN A 238 3.93 20.53 -8.73
C GLN A 238 3.56 19.93 -10.09
N HIS A 239 4.25 20.37 -11.16
CA HIS A 239 4.01 19.83 -12.49
C HIS A 239 4.31 18.32 -12.55
N MET A 240 5.40 17.85 -11.96
CA MET A 240 5.72 16.43 -11.88
C MET A 240 4.60 15.66 -11.20
N VAL A 241 4.05 16.17 -10.09
CA VAL A 241 2.95 15.52 -9.37
C VAL A 241 1.67 15.47 -10.19
N ILE A 242 1.23 16.57 -10.81
CA ILE A 242 -0.04 16.59 -11.55
C ILE A 242 0.01 15.88 -12.91
N SER A 243 1.19 15.55 -13.39
CA SER A 243 1.39 14.95 -14.71
C SER A 243 1.90 13.50 -14.67
N HIS A 244 2.27 12.94 -13.50
CA HIS A 244 2.96 11.65 -13.46
C HIS A 244 2.13 10.47 -13.98
N HIS A 245 0.80 10.53 -13.94
CA HIS A 245 -0.06 9.52 -14.60
C HIS A 245 0.03 9.57 -16.15
N GLY A 246 0.71 10.56 -16.74
CA GLY A 246 1.02 10.68 -18.16
C GLY A 246 -0.14 11.18 -18.99
N GLU A 247 -1.25 10.48 -19.01
CA GLU A 247 -2.42 10.77 -19.85
C GLU A 247 -3.62 11.26 -19.04
N PRO A 248 -4.42 12.20 -19.58
CA PRO A 248 -5.64 12.66 -18.93
C PRO A 248 -6.65 11.54 -18.66
N ASP A 249 -6.70 10.52 -19.51
CA ASP A 249 -7.58 9.34 -19.34
C ASP A 249 -7.22 8.54 -18.07
N PHE A 250 -6.01 8.71 -17.55
CA PHE A 250 -5.54 8.12 -16.28
C PHE A 250 -5.57 9.11 -15.12
N GLY A 251 -6.15 10.30 -15.31
CA GLY A 251 -6.34 11.31 -14.27
C GLY A 251 -5.28 12.41 -14.22
N ALA A 252 -4.25 12.40 -15.09
CA ALA A 252 -3.30 13.50 -15.16
C ALA A 252 -4.01 14.79 -15.57
N ALA A 253 -3.76 15.90 -14.84
CA ALA A 253 -4.32 17.19 -15.21
C ALA A 253 -3.73 17.73 -16.52
N VAL A 254 -2.45 17.43 -16.75
CA VAL A 254 -1.70 17.78 -17.97
C VAL A 254 -0.70 16.67 -18.25
N ARG A 255 -0.24 16.54 -19.50
CA ARG A 255 0.87 15.65 -19.85
C ARG A 255 2.20 16.20 -19.33
N PRO A 256 3.21 15.34 -19.08
CA PRO A 256 4.56 15.79 -18.75
C PRO A 256 5.11 16.72 -19.83
N MET A 257 5.71 17.88 -19.43
CA MET A 257 6.17 18.91 -20.35
C MET A 257 7.68 19.16 -20.29
N PHE A 258 8.43 18.37 -19.50
CA PHE A 258 9.89 18.42 -19.45
C PHE A 258 10.44 17.03 -19.09
N LEU A 259 11.76 16.88 -19.25
CA LEU A 259 12.44 15.58 -19.26
C LEU A 259 12.20 14.76 -17.98
N GLU A 260 12.40 15.36 -16.80
CA GLU A 260 12.27 14.67 -15.51
C GLU A 260 10.83 14.26 -15.23
N ALA A 261 9.86 15.07 -15.64
CA ALA A 261 8.43 14.74 -15.51
C ALA A 261 8.05 13.56 -16.40
N GLU A 262 8.54 13.51 -17.64
CA GLU A 262 8.33 12.39 -18.55
C GLU A 262 8.99 11.11 -18.03
N ILE A 263 10.24 11.20 -17.54
CA ILE A 263 10.94 10.06 -16.95
C ILE A 263 10.17 9.52 -15.76
N LEU A 264 9.72 10.37 -14.84
CA LEU A 264 8.91 9.95 -13.70
C LEU A 264 7.65 9.20 -14.14
N SER A 265 6.90 9.77 -15.09
CA SER A 265 5.66 9.15 -15.59
C SER A 265 5.91 7.76 -16.20
N GLN A 266 6.98 7.60 -16.98
CA GLN A 266 7.32 6.30 -17.56
C GLN A 266 7.77 5.29 -16.51
N LEU A 267 8.52 5.73 -15.50
CA LEU A 267 9.01 4.86 -14.43
C LEU A 267 7.89 4.41 -13.50
N ASP A 268 6.98 5.29 -13.14
CA ASP A 268 5.79 4.98 -12.35
C ASP A 268 4.95 3.89 -13.04
N LYS A 269 4.64 4.10 -14.31
CA LYS A 269 3.93 3.11 -15.13
C LYS A 269 4.71 1.80 -15.27
N LEU A 270 6.03 1.85 -15.40
CA LEU A 270 6.87 0.66 -15.56
C LEU A 270 6.87 -0.18 -14.29
N ASP A 271 7.08 0.43 -13.11
CA ASP A 271 7.08 -0.26 -11.82
C ASP A 271 5.72 -0.92 -11.55
N ALA A 272 4.63 -0.18 -11.75
CA ALA A 272 3.27 -0.70 -11.64
C ALA A 272 3.04 -1.90 -12.58
N THR A 273 3.46 -1.79 -13.84
CA THR A 273 3.32 -2.85 -14.85
C THR A 273 4.13 -4.09 -14.48
N ILE A 274 5.37 -3.94 -14.00
CA ILE A 274 6.21 -5.06 -13.57
C ILE A 274 5.54 -5.78 -12.39
N TYR A 275 5.07 -5.03 -11.39
CA TYR A 275 4.39 -5.60 -10.24
C TYR A 275 3.15 -6.41 -10.64
N GLU A 276 2.28 -5.86 -11.47
CA GLU A 276 1.04 -6.52 -11.88
C GLU A 276 1.29 -7.75 -12.75
N ILE A 277 2.27 -7.69 -13.68
CA ILE A 277 2.65 -8.84 -14.51
C ILE A 277 3.22 -9.96 -13.64
N THR A 278 4.15 -9.63 -12.75
CA THR A 278 4.78 -10.64 -11.87
C THR A 278 3.77 -11.26 -10.92
N SER A 279 2.87 -10.45 -10.35
CA SER A 279 1.79 -10.94 -9.50
C SER A 279 0.87 -11.93 -10.24
N ALA A 280 0.36 -11.54 -11.41
CA ALA A 280 -0.53 -12.38 -12.19
C ALA A 280 0.14 -13.68 -12.68
N VAL A 281 1.40 -13.60 -13.10
CA VAL A 281 2.14 -14.76 -13.62
C VAL A 281 2.55 -15.73 -12.50
N SER A 282 2.77 -15.25 -11.27
CA SER A 282 3.10 -16.12 -10.13
C SER A 282 1.97 -17.08 -9.73
N GLU A 283 0.73 -16.78 -10.13
CA GLU A 283 -0.45 -17.61 -9.84
C GLU A 283 -0.67 -18.78 -10.82
N VAL A 284 0.08 -18.82 -11.92
CA VAL A 284 -0.08 -19.86 -12.97
C VAL A 284 1.20 -20.68 -13.12
N LYS A 285 1.04 -21.94 -13.53
CA LYS A 285 2.17 -22.84 -13.74
C LYS A 285 2.98 -22.45 -14.97
N GLU A 286 4.24 -22.92 -14.98
CA GLU A 286 5.08 -22.86 -16.19
C GLU A 286 4.35 -23.46 -17.41
N GLY A 287 4.45 -22.76 -18.55
CA GLY A 287 3.79 -23.16 -19.81
C GLY A 287 2.31 -22.77 -19.91
N GLU A 288 1.74 -22.12 -18.90
CA GLU A 288 0.34 -21.71 -18.91
C GLU A 288 0.17 -20.19 -19.10
N PHE A 289 -1.03 -19.80 -19.54
CA PHE A 289 -1.47 -18.41 -19.62
C PHE A 289 -2.35 -18.05 -18.41
N THR A 290 -2.24 -16.83 -17.94
CA THR A 290 -3.20 -16.25 -16.98
C THR A 290 -4.59 -16.11 -17.60
N GLY A 291 -5.59 -15.83 -16.77
CA GLY A 291 -6.82 -15.17 -17.21
C GLY A 291 -6.54 -13.79 -17.83
N ARG A 292 -7.58 -13.13 -18.38
CA ARG A 292 -7.46 -11.74 -18.86
C ARG A 292 -7.27 -10.80 -17.68
N GLN A 293 -6.23 -9.97 -17.76
CA GLN A 293 -5.88 -8.98 -16.75
C GLN A 293 -6.43 -7.62 -17.16
N TRP A 294 -7.47 -7.14 -16.50
CA TRP A 294 -8.14 -5.89 -16.87
C TRP A 294 -7.22 -4.66 -16.70
N ALA A 295 -6.36 -4.66 -15.70
CA ALA A 295 -5.37 -3.59 -15.45
C ALA A 295 -4.24 -3.56 -16.49
N LEU A 296 -4.12 -4.60 -17.32
CA LEU A 296 -3.11 -4.77 -18.36
C LEU A 296 -3.77 -4.92 -19.74
N ASP A 297 -4.70 -4.04 -20.08
CA ASP A 297 -5.41 -3.98 -21.38
C ASP A 297 -6.13 -5.29 -21.73
N ASN A 298 -6.66 -6.00 -20.73
CA ASN A 298 -7.29 -7.30 -20.88
C ASN A 298 -6.40 -8.37 -21.56
N ARG A 299 -5.08 -8.23 -21.46
CA ARG A 299 -4.12 -9.21 -22.00
C ARG A 299 -4.09 -10.48 -21.14
N LYS A 300 -3.76 -11.60 -21.77
CA LYS A 300 -3.30 -12.82 -21.10
C LYS A 300 -1.79 -12.80 -21.07
N LEU A 301 -1.22 -13.24 -19.96
CA LEU A 301 0.22 -13.28 -19.74
C LEU A 301 0.69 -14.73 -19.71
N TYR A 302 1.85 -14.99 -20.30
CA TYR A 302 2.42 -16.33 -20.39
C TYR A 302 3.52 -16.54 -19.37
N ASN A 303 3.42 -17.60 -18.57
CA ASN A 303 4.50 -18.03 -17.70
C ASN A 303 5.48 -18.91 -18.49
N HIS A 304 6.58 -18.36 -18.95
CA HIS A 304 7.58 -19.06 -19.75
C HIS A 304 8.55 -19.93 -18.94
N GLY A 305 8.48 -19.93 -17.60
CA GLY A 305 9.25 -20.79 -16.70
C GLY A 305 10.78 -20.62 -16.70
N ARG A 306 11.34 -19.62 -17.42
CA ARG A 306 12.79 -19.44 -17.51
C ARG A 306 13.45 -18.93 -16.21
N LYS A 307 12.65 -18.35 -15.33
CA LYS A 307 13.02 -17.95 -13.96
C LYS A 307 11.79 -18.08 -13.08
N GLU A 308 12.03 -18.35 -11.82
CA GLU A 308 11.01 -18.22 -10.80
C GLU A 308 10.49 -16.78 -10.77
N VAL A 309 9.18 -16.63 -10.79
CA VAL A 309 8.53 -15.31 -10.77
C VAL A 309 8.27 -14.94 -9.32
N ALA A 310 8.92 -13.90 -8.84
CA ALA A 310 8.71 -13.33 -7.52
C ALA A 310 8.23 -11.88 -7.63
N VAL A 311 7.21 -11.53 -6.84
CA VAL A 311 6.65 -10.17 -6.78
C VAL A 311 7.51 -9.33 -5.84
N LYS A 312 8.73 -9.04 -6.28
CA LYS A 312 9.70 -8.29 -5.45
C LYS A 312 10.71 -7.50 -6.27
N ALA A 313 11.18 -6.40 -5.70
CA ALA A 313 12.30 -5.62 -6.20
C ALA A 313 13.45 -5.66 -5.20
N ASN A 314 14.68 -5.72 -5.70
CA ASN A 314 15.87 -5.58 -4.85
C ASN A 314 16.13 -4.09 -4.60
N LEU A 315 16.02 -3.68 -3.33
CA LEU A 315 16.25 -2.31 -2.88
C LEU A 315 17.64 -2.11 -2.25
N GLU A 316 18.46 -3.15 -2.17
CA GLU A 316 19.84 -3.08 -1.66
C GLU A 316 20.83 -2.46 -2.66
#